data_3a4e597ec1d8758404d3081dadf0a8d4
#
_entry.id   3a4e597ec1d8758404d3081dadf0a8d4
#
_cell.length_a   1.000
_cell.length_b   1.000
_cell.length_c   1.000
_cell.angle_alpha   90.00
_cell.angle_beta   90.00
_cell.angle_gamma   90.00
#
_symmetry.space_group_name_H-M   'P 1'
#
loop_
_entity.id
_entity.type
_entity.pdbx_description
1 polymer ?
#
loop_
_entity_poly.entity_id
_entity_poly.type
_entity_poly.pdbx_seq_one_letter_code
_entity_poly.pdbx_strand_id
1 'polypeptide(L)' 'MKVKGTYVITDDNYELEIYYEYYWDDGDYDNPPENDMEILEVSLNGVDITDFYWDWVDDSIHTQVWEYAQENKHN' A
#
# COMPACT_ATOMS: atom_id res chain seq x y z
N MET A 1 2.28 -15.71 1.21
CA MET A 1 3.40 -14.87 1.72
C MET A 1 2.95 -13.44 1.88
N LYS A 2 3.53 -12.74 2.82
CA LYS A 2 3.17 -11.32 3.07
C LYS A 2 4.39 -10.50 3.39
N VAL A 3 4.29 -9.21 3.06
CA VAL A 3 5.33 -8.23 3.39
C VAL A 3 4.66 -6.93 3.82
N LYS A 4 5.22 -6.29 4.83
CA LYS A 4 4.80 -4.96 5.25
C LYS A 4 5.77 -3.93 4.69
N GLY A 5 5.24 -2.80 4.30
CA GLY A 5 6.06 -1.74 3.76
C GLY A 5 5.44 -0.38 3.97
N THR A 6 6.14 0.63 3.51
CA THR A 6 5.71 2.02 3.59
C THR A 6 5.90 2.67 2.24
N TYR A 7 4.87 3.35 1.75
CA TYR A 7 4.96 4.19 0.56
C TYR A 7 4.84 5.64 0.97
N VAL A 8 5.79 6.47 0.57
CA VAL A 8 5.84 7.88 0.96
C VAL A 8 5.65 8.75 -0.27
N ILE A 9 4.73 9.70 -0.16
CA ILE A 9 4.50 10.72 -1.17
C ILE A 9 4.88 12.07 -0.55
N THR A 10 5.86 12.75 -1.14
CA THR A 10 6.31 14.05 -0.67
C THR A 10 5.94 15.11 -1.70
N ASP A 11 5.27 16.16 -1.23
CA ASP A 11 4.92 17.33 -2.01
C ASP A 11 5.41 18.56 -1.26
N ASP A 12 5.42 19.72 -1.92
CA ASP A 12 5.87 20.98 -1.29
C ASP A 12 5.07 21.34 -0.05
N ASN A 13 3.83 20.87 0.04
CA ASN A 13 2.89 21.25 1.11
C ASN A 13 2.62 20.13 2.11
N TYR A 14 2.99 18.89 1.81
CA TYR A 14 2.69 17.77 2.71
C TYR A 14 3.59 16.57 2.45
N GLU A 15 3.64 15.69 3.44
CA GLU A 15 4.25 14.38 3.34
C GLU A 15 3.22 13.35 3.79
N LEU A 16 2.89 12.42 2.90
CA LEU A 16 1.91 11.37 3.15
C LEU A 16 2.64 10.04 3.25
N GLU A 17 2.48 9.35 4.37
CA GLU A 17 3.06 8.03 4.60
C GLU A 17 1.94 6.99 4.67
N ILE A 18 2.03 5.96 3.82
CA ILE A 18 1.05 4.90 3.72
C ILE A 18 1.70 3.59 4.12
N TYR A 19 1.28 3.03 5.26
CA TYR A 19 1.77 1.75 5.74
C TYR A 19 0.83 0.67 5.27
N TYR A 20 1.37 -0.37 4.61
CA TYR A 20 0.58 -1.41 3.99
C TYR A 20 1.11 -2.79 4.33
N GLU A 21 0.25 -3.80 4.17
CA GLU A 21 0.63 -5.21 4.14
C GLU A 21 0.22 -5.77 2.79
N TYR A 22 1.17 -6.33 2.06
CA TYR A 22 0.94 -6.94 0.76
C TYR A 22 1.03 -8.46 0.89
N TYR A 23 -0.01 -9.13 0.44
CA TYR A 23 -0.10 -10.58 0.44
C TYR A 23 -0.07 -11.09 -1.01
N TRP A 24 0.67 -12.15 -1.24
CA TRP A 24 0.66 -12.80 -2.54
C TRP A 24 0.79 -14.30 -2.36
N ASP A 25 0.22 -15.04 -3.37
CA ASP A 25 0.35 -16.47 -3.48
C ASP A 25 0.60 -16.75 -4.96
N ASP A 26 1.67 -17.47 -5.27
CA ASP A 26 2.02 -17.78 -6.65
C ASP A 26 1.07 -18.80 -7.28
N GLY A 27 0.17 -19.35 -6.48
CA GLY A 27 -0.77 -20.37 -6.95
C GLY A 27 -0.12 -21.75 -7.03
N ASP A 28 -0.91 -22.70 -7.43
CA ASP A 28 -0.45 -24.06 -7.68
C ASP A 28 -1.25 -24.65 -8.84
N TYR A 29 -1.18 -25.96 -9.00
CA TYR A 29 -1.84 -26.65 -10.11
C TYR A 29 -3.36 -26.44 -10.11
N ASP A 30 -3.96 -26.38 -8.93
CA ASP A 30 -5.42 -26.28 -8.77
C ASP A 30 -5.92 -24.88 -8.48
N ASN A 31 -5.02 -23.94 -8.12
CA ASN A 31 -5.39 -22.60 -7.67
C ASN A 31 -4.61 -21.54 -8.46
N PRO A 32 -5.31 -20.52 -8.98
CA PRO A 32 -4.63 -19.43 -9.67
C PRO A 32 -3.81 -18.57 -8.69
N PRO A 33 -2.81 -17.83 -9.18
CA PRO A 33 -2.10 -16.85 -8.37
C PRO A 33 -3.07 -15.80 -7.83
N GLU A 34 -2.84 -15.37 -6.60
CA GLU A 34 -3.65 -14.34 -5.94
C GLU A 34 -2.76 -13.27 -5.32
N ASN A 35 -3.27 -12.06 -5.23
CA ASN A 35 -2.63 -11.01 -4.48
C ASN A 35 -3.67 -10.10 -3.85
N ASP A 36 -3.29 -9.44 -2.76
CA ASP A 36 -4.14 -8.50 -2.07
C ASP A 36 -3.26 -7.52 -1.28
N MET A 37 -3.82 -6.38 -0.94
CA MET A 37 -3.12 -5.38 -0.16
C MET A 37 -4.07 -4.79 0.87
N GLU A 38 -3.59 -4.66 2.09
CA GLU A 38 -4.32 -4.01 3.17
C GLU A 38 -3.59 -2.75 3.60
N ILE A 39 -4.31 -1.67 3.75
CA ILE A 39 -3.77 -0.43 4.28
C ILE A 39 -3.88 -0.48 5.80
N LEU A 40 -2.75 -0.43 6.47
CA LEU A 40 -2.67 -0.56 7.92
C LEU A 40 -2.79 0.78 8.62
N GLU A 41 -2.09 1.79 8.10
CA GLU A 41 -2.06 3.12 8.71
C GLU A 41 -1.67 4.15 7.67
N VAL A 42 -2.25 5.34 7.78
CA VAL A 42 -1.90 6.47 6.93
C VAL A 42 -1.64 7.69 7.82
N SER A 43 -0.51 8.36 7.58
CA SER A 43 -0.14 9.57 8.31
C SER A 43 0.07 10.72 7.33
N LEU A 44 -0.45 11.88 7.66
CA LEU A 44 -0.24 13.11 6.89
C LEU A 44 0.49 14.11 7.78
N ASN A 45 1.72 14.47 7.40
CA ASN A 45 2.59 15.35 8.18
C ASN A 45 2.72 14.89 9.65
N GLY A 46 2.78 13.56 9.87
CA GLY A 46 2.88 13.00 11.20
C GLY A 46 1.57 12.82 11.95
N VAL A 47 0.44 13.18 11.33
CA VAL A 47 -0.89 13.05 11.93
C VAL A 47 -1.58 11.82 11.33
N ASP A 48 -2.11 10.95 12.20
CA ASP A 48 -2.83 9.75 11.78
C ASP A 48 -4.14 10.14 11.11
N ILE A 49 -4.29 9.76 9.84
CA ILE A 49 -5.52 9.99 9.06
C ILE A 49 -6.06 8.70 8.48
N THR A 50 -5.79 7.57 9.12
CA THR A 50 -6.17 6.25 8.60
C THR A 50 -7.65 6.16 8.26
N ASP A 51 -8.52 6.72 9.10
CA ASP A 51 -9.97 6.72 8.89
C ASP A 51 -10.40 7.63 7.73
N PHE A 52 -9.50 8.49 7.26
CA PHE A 52 -9.77 9.45 6.18
C PHE A 52 -8.97 9.11 4.92
N TYR A 53 -8.52 7.87 4.80
CA TYR A 53 -7.65 7.44 3.69
C TYR A 53 -8.21 7.84 2.33
N TRP A 54 -9.49 7.53 2.08
CA TRP A 54 -10.11 7.79 0.78
C TRP A 54 -10.40 9.27 0.51
N ASP A 55 -10.30 10.13 1.54
CA ASP A 55 -10.42 11.58 1.37
C ASP A 55 -9.13 12.19 0.82
N TRP A 56 -7.99 11.53 1.05
CA TRP A 56 -6.67 12.00 0.66
C TRP A 56 -6.03 11.19 -0.48
N VAL A 57 -6.49 9.96 -0.67
CA VAL A 57 -5.90 9.02 -1.63
C VAL A 57 -6.98 8.61 -2.63
N ASP A 58 -6.78 8.97 -3.89
CA ASP A 58 -7.68 8.55 -4.96
C ASP A 58 -7.28 7.17 -5.50
N ASP A 59 -8.04 6.66 -6.46
CA ASP A 59 -7.76 5.36 -7.07
C ASP A 59 -6.39 5.31 -7.75
N SER A 60 -5.95 6.44 -8.31
CA SER A 60 -4.65 6.52 -8.98
C SER A 60 -3.51 6.34 -7.97
N ILE A 61 -3.59 7.01 -6.84
CA ILE A 61 -2.57 6.88 -5.78
C ILE A 61 -2.62 5.49 -5.17
N HIS A 62 -3.80 4.95 -4.93
CA HIS A 62 -3.96 3.59 -4.42
C HIS A 62 -3.31 2.57 -5.36
N THR A 63 -3.49 2.74 -6.67
CA THR A 63 -2.86 1.90 -7.68
C THR A 63 -1.33 2.01 -7.63
N GLN A 64 -0.80 3.22 -7.43
CA GLN A 64 0.64 3.42 -7.28
C GLN A 64 1.20 2.68 -6.07
N VAL A 65 0.50 2.70 -4.95
CA VAL A 65 0.90 1.95 -3.74
C VAL A 65 0.90 0.46 -4.03
N TRP A 66 -0.12 -0.04 -4.71
CA TRP A 66 -0.22 -1.44 -5.08
C TRP A 66 0.96 -1.87 -5.96
N GLU A 67 1.27 -1.08 -6.98
CA GLU A 67 2.41 -1.37 -7.87
C GLU A 67 3.73 -1.33 -7.12
N TYR A 68 3.91 -0.36 -6.23
CA TYR A 68 5.09 -0.28 -5.39
C TYR A 68 5.23 -1.53 -4.51
N ALA A 69 4.13 -1.98 -3.92
CA ALA A 69 4.14 -3.18 -3.09
C ALA A 69 4.52 -4.42 -3.90
N GLN A 70 4.01 -4.54 -5.13
CA GLN A 70 4.35 -5.64 -6.01
C GLN A 70 5.84 -5.65 -6.38
N GLU A 71 6.41 -4.48 -6.66
CA GLU A 71 7.82 -4.36 -7.03
C GLU A 71 8.75 -4.68 -5.87
N ASN A 72 8.31 -4.46 -4.63
CA ASN A 72 9.14 -4.60 -3.44
C ASN A 72 8.82 -5.84 -2.62
N LYS A 73 7.99 -6.73 -3.13
CA LYS A 73 7.54 -7.90 -2.35
C LYS A 73 8.64 -8.90 -2.03
N HIS A 74 9.75 -8.86 -2.74
CA HIS A 74 10.88 -9.77 -2.52
C HIS A 74 12.05 -9.12 -1.76
N ASN A 75 11.87 -7.89 -1.30
CA ASN A 75 12.92 -7.16 -0.56
C ASN A 75 12.76 -7.29 0.95
#